data_108113495d31e6e967861f81ba29e3de
#
_entry.id   108113495d31e6e967861f81ba29e3de
#
_cell.length_a   1.000
_cell.length_b   1.000
_cell.length_c   1.000
_cell.angle_alpha   90.00
_cell.angle_beta   90.00
_cell.angle_gamma   90.00
#
_symmetry.space_group_name_H-M   'P 1'
#
loop_
_entity.id
_entity.type
_entity.pdbx_description
1 polymer ?
#
loop_
_entity_poly.entity_id
_entity_poly.type
_entity_poly.pdbx_seq_one_letter_code
_entity_poly.pdbx_strand_id
1 'polypeptide(L)'
;MKWNLWLFLIRRSLIEEATSLRFLPGVNMGEDLMFMGKLLHRAKRIMMLHKPLYTYVRSEGQITNSYRPEHWMQVEANVRELEVSLRNECSQDVDNLLHFLKLNLKLPLLLSERPSDYTVWRTMYAESNTYIFRNKHLPLRTKLLQYAALHKQYWLLRLYHKLVMQWLYPIIYK
;
A
#
# COMPACT_ATOMS: atom_id res chain seq x y z
N MET A 1 -5.22 -2.95 5.87
CA MET A 1 -4.30 -2.70 6.99
C MET A 1 -3.78 -1.27 6.85
N LYS A 2 -3.62 -0.53 7.94
CA LYS A 2 -3.02 0.81 7.91
C LYS A 2 -1.53 0.65 8.23
N TRP A 3 -0.67 1.21 7.40
CA TRP A 3 0.79 1.09 7.51
C TRP A 3 1.44 2.25 8.27
N ASN A 4 0.66 3.27 8.61
CA ASN A 4 1.16 4.50 9.23
C ASN A 4 1.77 4.22 10.60
N LEU A 5 3.06 4.38 10.75
CA LEU A 5 3.83 4.12 11.98
C LEU A 5 3.30 4.88 13.20
N TRP A 6 2.83 6.10 13.01
CA TRP A 6 2.29 6.94 14.08
C TRP A 6 1.01 6.41 14.73
N LEU A 7 0.41 5.33 14.19
CA LEU A 7 -0.73 4.63 14.80
C LEU A 7 -0.30 3.54 15.80
N PHE A 8 0.99 3.27 15.95
CA PHE A 8 1.49 2.15 16.72
C PHE A 8 2.38 2.59 17.88
N LEU A 9 2.19 1.99 19.04
CA LEU A 9 3.14 2.00 20.13
C LEU A 9 4.01 0.75 20.04
N ILE A 10 5.29 0.93 19.80
CA ILE A 10 6.23 -0.15 19.52
C ILE A 10 7.19 -0.31 20.70
N ARG A 11 7.35 -1.54 21.18
CA ARG A 11 8.34 -1.82 22.21
C ARG A 11 9.75 -1.58 21.64
N ARG A 12 10.55 -0.76 22.34
CA ARG A 12 11.87 -0.35 21.90
C ARG A 12 12.82 -1.54 21.64
N SER A 13 12.81 -2.57 22.51
CA SER A 13 13.63 -3.76 22.33
C SER A 13 13.39 -4.47 21.00
N LEU A 14 12.13 -4.48 20.49
CA LEU A 14 11.81 -5.09 19.21
C LEU A 14 12.51 -4.39 18.03
N ILE A 15 12.80 -3.09 18.18
CA ILE A 15 13.53 -2.31 17.17
C ILE A 15 15.04 -2.47 17.35
N GLU A 16 15.54 -2.47 18.58
CA GLU A 16 16.98 -2.50 18.89
C GLU A 16 17.62 -3.86 18.63
N GLU A 17 16.91 -4.93 18.94
CA GLU A 17 17.35 -6.30 18.70
C GLU A 17 17.41 -6.68 17.23
N ALA A 18 16.79 -5.87 16.36
CA ALA A 18 16.68 -6.13 14.94
C ALA A 18 17.57 -5.18 14.12
N THR A 19 18.79 -5.59 13.78
CA THR A 19 19.72 -4.77 12.98
C THR A 19 19.16 -4.37 11.62
N SER A 20 18.28 -5.19 11.02
CA SER A 20 17.64 -4.93 9.72
C SER A 20 16.42 -4.01 9.80
N LEU A 21 15.92 -3.69 11.02
CA LEU A 21 14.76 -2.82 11.20
C LEU A 21 15.19 -1.35 11.24
N ARG A 22 15.57 -0.83 10.09
CA ARG A 22 15.97 0.57 9.88
C ARG A 22 15.33 1.12 8.62
N PHE A 23 15.15 2.43 8.57
CA PHE A 23 14.75 3.14 7.36
C PHE A 23 15.92 3.18 6.37
N LEU A 24 15.59 3.22 5.08
CA LEU A 24 16.58 3.46 4.03
C LEU A 24 16.96 4.93 4.01
N PRO A 25 18.23 5.29 4.11
CA PRO A 25 18.67 6.68 4.06
C PRO A 25 18.26 7.35 2.73
N GLY A 26 17.67 8.55 2.83
CA GLY A 26 17.27 9.33 1.65
C GLY A 26 16.00 8.83 0.94
N VAL A 27 15.32 7.80 1.44
CA VAL A 27 14.11 7.23 0.86
C VAL A 27 12.92 7.52 1.76
N ASN A 28 12.12 8.54 1.41
CA ASN A 28 11.08 9.12 2.25
C ASN A 28 9.64 8.76 1.81
N MET A 29 9.48 7.80 0.89
CA MET A 29 8.16 7.35 0.43
C MET A 29 8.04 5.83 0.49
N GLY A 30 7.00 5.36 1.19
CA GLY A 30 6.77 3.93 1.40
C GLY A 30 7.62 3.32 2.54
N GLU A 31 8.34 4.15 3.27
CA GLU A 31 9.17 3.79 4.43
C GLU A 31 8.35 3.14 5.55
N ASP A 32 7.18 3.70 5.84
CA ASP A 32 6.23 3.15 6.81
C ASP A 32 5.81 1.72 6.46
N LEU A 33 5.54 1.47 5.18
CA LEU A 33 5.17 0.15 4.68
C LEU A 33 6.29 -0.86 4.89
N MET A 34 7.50 -0.50 4.48
CA MET A 34 8.69 -1.36 4.61
C MET A 34 8.97 -1.67 6.08
N PHE A 35 9.02 -0.64 6.91
CA PHE A 35 9.29 -0.77 8.33
C PHE A 35 8.22 -1.61 9.04
N MET A 36 6.94 -1.31 8.81
CA MET A 36 5.83 -2.06 9.40
C MET A 36 5.76 -3.50 8.90
N GLY A 37 6.08 -3.77 7.64
CA GLY A 37 6.15 -5.12 7.11
C GLY A 37 7.20 -5.97 7.85
N LYS A 38 8.40 -5.44 8.04
CA LYS A 38 9.47 -6.09 8.82
C LYS A 38 9.10 -6.23 10.30
N LEU A 39 8.51 -5.18 10.90
CA LEU A 39 8.13 -5.17 12.30
C LEU A 39 7.05 -6.23 12.61
N LEU A 40 5.99 -6.26 11.81
CA LEU A 40 4.85 -7.16 12.02
C LEU A 40 5.23 -8.62 11.86
N HIS A 41 6.18 -8.92 10.96
CA HIS A 41 6.71 -10.27 10.82
C HIS A 41 7.38 -10.77 12.12
N ARG A 42 8.06 -9.87 12.84
CA ARG A 42 8.78 -10.20 14.10
C ARG A 42 7.90 -10.10 15.34
N ALA A 43 6.80 -9.38 15.27
CA ALA A 43 5.95 -9.15 16.43
C ALA A 43 5.21 -10.42 16.85
N LYS A 44 5.52 -10.93 18.03
CA LYS A 44 4.85 -12.11 18.62
C LYS A 44 3.45 -11.79 19.15
N ARG A 45 3.18 -10.55 19.53
CA ARG A 45 1.89 -10.09 20.06
C ARG A 45 1.56 -8.70 19.57
N ILE A 46 0.32 -8.51 19.12
CA ILE A 46 -0.26 -7.23 18.72
C ILE A 46 -1.53 -7.04 19.52
N MET A 47 -1.71 -5.87 20.12
CA MET A 47 -2.91 -5.50 20.85
C MET A 47 -3.53 -4.25 20.24
N MET A 48 -4.86 -4.20 20.19
CA MET A 48 -5.61 -3.03 19.76
C MET A 48 -6.00 -2.22 21.00
N LEU A 49 -5.69 -0.91 20.97
CA LEU A 49 -6.18 0.05 21.96
C LEU A 49 -7.40 0.77 21.41
N HIS A 50 -8.52 0.69 22.15
CA HIS A 50 -9.76 1.38 21.79
C HIS A 50 -9.82 2.80 22.40
N LYS A 51 -8.69 3.52 22.35
CA LYS A 51 -8.57 4.91 22.82
C LYS A 51 -7.92 5.77 21.74
N PRO A 52 -8.44 6.97 21.45
CA PRO A 52 -7.80 7.91 20.55
C PRO A 52 -6.59 8.51 21.26
N LEU A 53 -5.39 8.09 20.89
CA LEU A 53 -4.12 8.58 21.47
C LEU A 53 -3.36 9.52 20.53
N TYR A 54 -3.83 9.69 19.30
CA TYR A 54 -3.16 10.49 18.30
C TYR A 54 -4.15 11.33 17.50
N THR A 55 -3.83 12.60 17.33
CA THR A 55 -4.60 13.52 16.46
C THR A 55 -3.80 13.81 15.20
N TYR A 56 -4.33 13.42 14.05
CA TYR A 56 -3.73 13.73 12.77
C TYR A 56 -4.20 15.11 12.28
N VAL A 57 -3.29 16.07 12.26
CA VAL A 57 -3.56 17.41 11.74
C VAL A 57 -3.19 17.45 10.24
N ARG A 58 -4.15 17.81 9.40
CA ARG A 58 -3.89 18.05 7.98
C ARG A 58 -3.36 19.47 7.80
N SER A 59 -2.21 19.60 7.15
CA SER A 59 -1.63 20.89 6.78
C SER A 59 -1.42 20.97 5.27
N GLU A 60 -1.39 22.18 4.74
CA GLU A 60 -0.98 22.42 3.36
C GLU A 60 0.50 22.08 3.20
N GLY A 61 0.89 21.55 2.02
CA GLY A 61 2.27 21.20 1.72
C GLY A 61 2.75 19.84 2.22
N GLN A 62 1.85 18.98 2.71
CA GLN A 62 2.22 17.60 3.05
C GLN A 62 2.74 16.85 1.83
N ILE A 63 3.82 16.07 2.01
CA ILE A 63 4.47 15.28 0.94
C ILE A 63 3.49 14.33 0.25
N THR A 64 2.52 13.80 1.01
CA THR A 64 1.49 12.88 0.52
C THR A 64 0.46 13.53 -0.42
N ASN A 65 0.41 14.86 -0.48
CA ASN A 65 -0.53 15.60 -1.32
C ASN A 65 -0.01 15.84 -2.74
N SER A 66 1.26 15.55 -3.02
CA SER A 66 1.87 15.75 -4.34
C SER A 66 2.26 14.42 -4.96
N TYR A 67 1.62 14.08 -6.09
CA TYR A 67 2.09 12.96 -6.91
C TYR A 67 3.32 13.40 -7.71
N ARG A 68 4.44 12.68 -7.52
CA ARG A 68 5.67 12.86 -8.30
C ARG A 68 6.19 11.50 -8.76
N PRO A 69 6.69 11.37 -10.00
CA PRO A 69 7.25 10.10 -10.47
C PRO A 69 8.37 9.56 -9.58
N GLU A 70 9.20 10.45 -9.00
CA GLU A 70 10.31 10.11 -8.11
C GLU A 70 9.83 9.38 -6.84
N HIS A 71 8.60 9.65 -6.40
CA HIS A 71 8.00 8.97 -5.26
C HIS A 71 7.85 7.46 -5.51
N TRP A 72 7.52 7.07 -6.73
CA TRP A 72 7.39 5.65 -7.09
C TRP A 72 8.71 4.91 -7.06
N MET A 73 9.80 5.53 -7.47
CA MET A 73 11.13 4.94 -7.35
C MET A 73 11.51 4.68 -5.88
N GLN A 74 11.15 5.61 -5.00
CA GLN A 74 11.36 5.44 -3.56
C GLN A 74 10.49 4.33 -2.96
N VAL A 75 9.20 4.30 -3.33
CA VAL A 75 8.30 3.20 -2.93
C VAL A 75 8.84 1.86 -3.40
N GLU A 76 9.33 1.77 -4.64
CA GLU A 76 9.91 0.55 -5.20
C GLU A 76 11.16 0.11 -4.43
N ALA A 77 12.04 1.04 -4.04
CA ALA A 77 13.22 0.74 -3.22
C ALA A 77 12.81 0.14 -1.86
N ASN A 78 11.82 0.73 -1.19
CA ASN A 78 11.31 0.21 0.08
C ASN A 78 10.61 -1.16 -0.07
N VAL A 79 9.87 -1.37 -1.16
CA VAL A 79 9.24 -2.68 -1.45
C VAL A 79 10.30 -3.75 -1.70
N ARG A 80 11.36 -3.43 -2.44
CA ARG A 80 12.48 -4.35 -2.69
C ARG A 80 13.19 -4.74 -1.40
N GLU A 81 13.45 -3.77 -0.54
CA GLU A 81 14.08 -4.01 0.77
C GLU A 81 13.20 -4.90 1.67
N LEU A 82 11.88 -4.65 1.67
CA LEU A 82 10.94 -5.50 2.40
C LEU A 82 10.91 -6.93 1.81
N GLU A 83 10.89 -7.06 0.49
CA GLU A 83 10.89 -8.36 -0.19
C GLU A 83 12.12 -9.19 0.16
N VAL A 84 13.31 -8.58 0.11
CA VAL A 84 14.57 -9.24 0.50
C VAL A 84 14.53 -9.68 1.96
N SER A 85 14.09 -8.81 2.87
CA SER A 85 13.99 -9.13 4.30
C SER A 85 13.03 -10.31 4.55
N LEU A 86 11.83 -10.26 3.97
CA LEU A 86 10.82 -11.31 4.18
C LEU A 86 11.25 -12.65 3.58
N ARG A 87 11.88 -12.66 2.40
CA ARG A 87 12.39 -13.90 1.78
C ARG A 87 13.51 -14.55 2.59
N ASN A 88 14.36 -13.75 3.24
CA ASN A 88 15.46 -14.25 4.06
C ASN A 88 14.99 -14.76 5.44
N GLU A 89 13.92 -14.19 5.98
CA GLU A 89 13.47 -14.47 7.35
C GLU A 89 12.27 -15.43 7.43
N CYS A 90 11.52 -15.58 6.34
CA CYS A 90 10.33 -16.42 6.30
C CYS A 90 10.60 -17.77 5.67
N SER A 91 10.24 -18.83 6.39
CA SER A 91 10.21 -20.20 5.85
C SER A 91 8.92 -20.53 5.10
N GLN A 92 7.91 -19.67 5.16
CA GLN A 92 6.59 -19.87 4.54
C GLN A 92 6.47 -19.13 3.22
N ASP A 93 5.45 -19.49 2.43
CA ASP A 93 5.12 -18.84 1.16
C ASP A 93 4.80 -17.35 1.34
N VAL A 94 5.83 -16.52 1.22
CA VAL A 94 5.73 -15.06 1.25
C VAL A 94 5.28 -14.49 -0.09
N ASP A 95 5.31 -15.28 -1.16
CA ASP A 95 5.06 -14.79 -2.50
C ASP A 95 3.64 -14.25 -2.65
N ASN A 96 2.65 -14.96 -2.14
CA ASN A 96 1.27 -14.48 -2.15
C ASN A 96 1.13 -13.13 -1.42
N LEU A 97 1.76 -13.01 -0.24
CA LEU A 97 1.74 -11.77 0.54
C LEU A 97 2.37 -10.61 -0.23
N LEU A 98 3.54 -10.82 -0.84
CA LEU A 98 4.24 -9.81 -1.62
C LEU A 98 3.44 -9.37 -2.86
N HIS A 99 2.82 -10.31 -3.58
CA HIS A 99 1.95 -9.98 -4.71
C HIS A 99 0.71 -9.20 -4.27
N PHE A 100 0.10 -9.54 -3.14
CA PHE A 100 -1.05 -8.79 -2.61
C PHE A 100 -0.64 -7.39 -2.15
N LEU A 101 0.53 -7.24 -1.55
CA LEU A 101 1.10 -5.95 -1.19
C LEU A 101 1.31 -5.07 -2.43
N LYS A 102 1.99 -5.59 -3.45
CA LYS A 102 2.26 -4.90 -4.72
C LYS A 102 0.95 -4.46 -5.41
N LEU A 103 -0.08 -5.32 -5.43
CA LEU A 103 -1.41 -4.96 -5.96
C LEU A 103 -2.09 -3.85 -5.16
N ASN A 104 -1.96 -3.86 -3.83
CA ASN A 104 -2.53 -2.82 -2.98
C ASN A 104 -1.81 -1.47 -3.14
N LEU A 105 -0.49 -1.49 -3.26
CA LEU A 105 0.32 -0.27 -3.44
C LEU A 105 -0.07 0.50 -4.69
N LYS A 106 -0.34 -0.17 -5.78
CA LYS A 106 -0.71 0.48 -7.05
C LYS A 106 -2.21 0.78 -7.18
N LEU A 107 -3.04 0.37 -6.20
CA LEU A 107 -4.49 0.61 -6.25
C LEU A 107 -4.88 2.09 -6.39
N PRO A 108 -4.21 3.06 -5.76
CA PRO A 108 -4.50 4.48 -5.95
C PRO A 108 -4.45 4.95 -7.40
N LEU A 109 -3.62 4.33 -8.24
CA LEU A 109 -3.53 4.63 -9.67
C LEU A 109 -4.84 4.33 -10.42
N LEU A 110 -5.64 3.37 -9.95
CA LEU A 110 -6.95 3.06 -10.53
C LEU A 110 -8.05 4.02 -10.10
N LEU A 111 -7.82 4.74 -9.00
CA LEU A 111 -8.73 5.75 -8.47
C LEU A 111 -8.36 7.17 -8.93
N SER A 112 -7.32 7.29 -9.74
CA SER A 112 -6.87 8.55 -10.34
C SER A 112 -7.78 8.98 -11.50
N GLU A 113 -7.87 10.30 -11.71
CA GLU A 113 -8.56 10.86 -12.89
C GLU A 113 -7.71 10.81 -14.16
N ARG A 114 -6.41 10.52 -14.03
CA ARG A 114 -5.46 10.55 -15.15
C ARG A 114 -5.44 9.21 -15.88
N PRO A 115 -5.80 9.16 -17.18
CA PRO A 115 -5.78 7.92 -17.97
C PRO A 115 -4.39 7.26 -18.07
N SER A 116 -3.32 8.06 -18.01
CA SER A 116 -1.93 7.57 -18.00
C SER A 116 -1.65 6.63 -16.82
N ASP A 117 -2.29 6.88 -15.66
CA ASP A 117 -2.06 6.12 -14.45
C ASP A 117 -2.56 4.67 -14.58
N TYR A 118 -3.57 4.42 -15.43
CA TYR A 118 -4.05 3.05 -15.71
C TYR A 118 -3.01 2.22 -16.47
N THR A 119 -2.24 2.89 -17.34
CA THR A 119 -1.12 2.23 -18.03
C THR A 119 0.02 1.94 -17.07
N VAL A 120 0.37 2.89 -16.21
CA VAL A 120 1.37 2.71 -15.15
C VAL A 120 0.96 1.57 -14.23
N TRP A 121 -0.31 1.54 -13.78
CA TRP A 121 -0.83 0.45 -12.96
C TRP A 121 -0.62 -0.92 -13.60
N ARG A 122 -0.86 -1.05 -14.89
CA ARG A 122 -0.77 -2.33 -15.61
C ARG A 122 0.66 -2.84 -15.74
N THR A 123 1.63 -1.93 -15.93
CA THR A 123 3.04 -2.28 -16.13
C THR A 123 3.80 -2.42 -14.81
N MET A 124 3.44 -1.63 -13.80
CA MET A 124 4.05 -1.70 -12.48
C MET A 124 3.70 -3.03 -11.81
N TYR A 125 4.71 -3.79 -11.38
CA TYR A 125 4.55 -5.12 -10.79
C TYR A 125 3.61 -6.03 -11.61
N ALA A 126 3.86 -6.10 -12.93
CA ALA A 126 2.99 -6.83 -13.86
C ALA A 126 2.82 -8.30 -13.49
N GLU A 127 3.85 -8.90 -12.88
CA GLU A 127 3.85 -10.27 -12.37
C GLU A 127 2.77 -10.50 -11.31
N SER A 128 2.43 -9.47 -10.55
CA SER A 128 1.41 -9.55 -9.49
C SER A 128 -0.02 -9.56 -10.04
N ASN A 129 -0.24 -9.17 -11.30
CA ASN A 129 -1.59 -9.08 -11.87
C ASN A 129 -2.30 -10.44 -11.95
N THR A 130 -1.56 -11.55 -12.01
CA THR A 130 -2.12 -12.92 -12.00
C THR A 130 -2.70 -13.30 -10.63
N TYR A 131 -2.38 -12.55 -9.59
CA TYR A 131 -2.81 -12.80 -8.20
C TYR A 131 -4.08 -12.03 -7.80
N ILE A 132 -4.69 -11.25 -8.69
CA ILE A 132 -5.85 -10.39 -8.39
C ILE A 132 -6.96 -11.17 -7.66
N PHE A 133 -7.34 -12.34 -8.16
CA PHE A 133 -8.43 -13.14 -7.59
C PHE A 133 -8.00 -14.05 -6.44
N ARG A 134 -6.71 -14.28 -6.24
CA ARG A 134 -6.19 -15.11 -5.16
C ARG A 134 -6.30 -14.43 -3.78
N ASN A 135 -6.35 -13.10 -3.71
CA ASN A 135 -6.47 -12.36 -2.45
C ASN A 135 -7.90 -12.45 -1.90
N LYS A 136 -8.11 -13.34 -0.93
CA LYS A 136 -9.42 -13.54 -0.29
C LYS A 136 -9.89 -12.36 0.57
N HIS A 137 -8.99 -11.47 0.96
CA HIS A 137 -9.28 -10.34 1.85
C HIS A 137 -9.74 -9.08 1.12
N LEU A 138 -9.59 -9.02 -0.20
CA LEU A 138 -10.07 -7.89 -0.99
C LEU A 138 -11.53 -8.05 -1.40
N PRO A 139 -12.34 -6.97 -1.32
CA PRO A 139 -13.71 -6.98 -1.81
C PRO A 139 -13.74 -7.25 -3.32
N LEU A 140 -14.78 -7.94 -3.77
CA LEU A 140 -14.96 -8.30 -5.18
C LEU A 140 -14.91 -7.08 -6.11
N ARG A 141 -15.52 -5.94 -5.68
CA ARG A 141 -15.47 -4.68 -6.42
C ARG A 141 -14.05 -4.23 -6.76
N THR A 142 -13.12 -4.35 -5.81
CA THR A 142 -11.71 -3.98 -6.02
C THR A 142 -11.03 -4.93 -7.00
N LYS A 143 -11.31 -6.22 -6.91
CA LYS A 143 -10.80 -7.22 -7.87
C LYS A 143 -11.31 -6.95 -9.29
N LEU A 144 -12.60 -6.61 -9.43
CA LEU A 144 -13.19 -6.29 -10.73
C LEU A 144 -12.59 -5.02 -11.35
N LEU A 145 -12.30 -3.98 -10.55
CA LEU A 145 -11.59 -2.79 -11.03
C LEU A 145 -10.17 -3.13 -11.53
N GLN A 146 -9.43 -3.91 -10.75
CA GLN A 146 -8.09 -4.38 -11.14
C GLN A 146 -8.15 -5.23 -12.41
N TYR A 147 -9.12 -6.11 -12.53
CA TYR A 147 -9.34 -6.94 -13.73
C TYR A 147 -9.69 -6.10 -14.95
N ALA A 148 -10.57 -5.12 -14.80
CA ALA A 148 -10.90 -4.18 -15.88
C ALA A 148 -9.67 -3.40 -16.37
N ALA A 149 -8.80 -2.95 -15.44
CA ALA A 149 -7.54 -2.29 -15.77
C ALA A 149 -6.59 -3.21 -16.54
N LEU A 150 -6.46 -4.47 -16.10
CA LEU A 150 -5.63 -5.48 -16.75
C LEU A 150 -6.04 -5.68 -18.22
N HIS A 151 -7.35 -5.74 -18.48
CA HIS A 151 -7.95 -5.92 -19.82
C HIS A 151 -8.19 -4.61 -20.57
N LYS A 152 -7.56 -3.49 -20.14
CA LYS A 152 -7.67 -2.17 -20.80
C LYS A 152 -9.10 -1.60 -20.86
N GLN A 153 -10.02 -2.11 -20.04
CA GLN A 153 -11.40 -1.62 -19.96
C GLN A 153 -11.46 -0.30 -19.16
N TYR A 154 -10.70 0.71 -19.58
CA TYR A 154 -10.51 1.96 -18.84
C TYR A 154 -11.78 2.80 -18.74
N TRP A 155 -12.75 2.56 -19.64
CA TRP A 155 -14.06 3.22 -19.56
C TRP A 155 -14.84 2.82 -18.30
N LEU A 156 -14.70 1.54 -17.85
CA LEU A 156 -15.30 1.07 -16.59
C LEU A 156 -14.68 1.79 -15.37
N LEU A 157 -13.36 2.00 -15.39
CA LEU A 157 -12.67 2.71 -14.32
C LEU A 157 -13.14 4.17 -14.23
N ARG A 158 -13.27 4.85 -15.38
CA ARG A 158 -13.78 6.23 -15.44
C ARG A 158 -15.23 6.30 -14.99
N LEU A 159 -16.06 5.36 -15.41
CA LEU A 159 -17.46 5.29 -14.97
C LEU A 159 -17.54 5.08 -13.45
N TYR A 160 -16.74 4.16 -12.91
CA TYR A 160 -16.66 3.94 -11.46
C TYR A 160 -16.19 5.19 -10.72
N HIS A 161 -15.14 5.85 -11.21
CA HIS A 161 -14.65 7.09 -10.61
C HIS A 161 -15.75 8.17 -10.58
N LYS A 162 -16.41 8.41 -11.70
CA LYS A 162 -17.49 9.40 -11.82
C LYS A 162 -18.66 9.08 -10.89
N LEU A 163 -19.14 7.86 -10.87
CA LEU A 163 -20.32 7.48 -10.09
C LEU A 163 -20.01 7.36 -8.60
N VAL A 164 -18.89 6.73 -8.24
CA VAL A 164 -18.61 6.42 -6.83
C VAL A 164 -17.85 7.55 -6.16
N MET A 165 -16.75 8.04 -6.77
CA MET A 165 -15.87 9.00 -6.12
C MET A 165 -16.40 10.44 -6.23
N GLN A 166 -17.00 10.81 -7.34
CA GLN A 166 -17.49 12.18 -7.52
C GLN A 166 -18.94 12.38 -7.05
N TRP A 167 -19.79 11.36 -7.15
CA TRP A 167 -21.22 11.49 -6.85
C TRP A 167 -21.59 10.86 -5.49
N LEU A 168 -21.27 9.59 -5.26
CA LEU A 168 -21.71 8.85 -4.08
C LEU A 168 -20.89 9.19 -2.82
N TYR A 169 -19.57 9.28 -2.95
CA TYR A 169 -18.66 9.51 -1.83
C TYR A 169 -18.90 10.84 -1.11
N PRO A 170 -19.10 11.98 -1.80
CA PRO A 170 -19.42 13.26 -1.14
C PRO A 170 -20.77 13.25 -0.40
N ILE A 171 -21.72 12.39 -0.82
CA ILE A 171 -23.04 12.28 -0.17
C ILE A 171 -22.93 11.50 1.14
N ILE A 172 -22.12 10.45 1.16
CA ILE A 172 -21.97 9.56 2.33
C ILE A 172 -21.08 10.16 3.40
N TYR A 173 -20.08 10.96 3.03
CA TYR A 173 -19.06 11.51 3.93
C TYR A 173 -19.15 13.03 4.11
N LYS A 174 -20.33 13.60 3.87
CA LYS A 174 -20.72 14.91 4.37
C LYS A 174 -21.09 14.74 5.84
#